data_6a70a8328140fa99eaaa21ae4f7b789d
#
_entry.id   6a70a8328140fa99eaaa21ae4f7b789d
#
_cell.length_a   1.000
_cell.length_b   1.000
_cell.length_c   1.000
_cell.angle_alpha   90.00
_cell.angle_beta   90.00
_cell.angle_gamma   90.00
#
_symmetry.space_group_name_H-M   'P 1'
#
loop_
_entity.id
_entity.type
_entity.pdbx_description
1 polymer ?
#
loop_
_entity_poly.entity_id
_entity_poly.type
_entity_poly.pdbx_seq_one_letter_code
_entity_poly.pdbx_strand_id
1 'polypeptide(L)'
;MANKRKVFKQLTEIAKEYASLSGTFYDGFSESFYRTNTANDMILRIEQFERGIARVKHEKAIEKWYGTDDGAKWYKTKKDRLYEVKKTIVNSLSVLKEEVSPLILNELGEGWGITNMEEKQMTISILEEDGSSKFGHYFELTWYNNEWYDNPDFSKKFHLSFNYGMMGSFDIDENPDRVKLVLGMAKLLGNKELIGKLNKIIGDYSVQRELLTREKFEIQEELRNPPVQIEE
;
A
#
# COMPACT_ATOMS: atom_id res chain seq x y z
N MET A 1 -41.01 14.44 15.11
CA MET A 1 -40.42 13.52 14.13
C MET A 1 -40.63 12.07 14.59
N ALA A 2 -41.26 11.22 13.76
CA ALA A 2 -41.41 9.82 14.13
C ALA A 2 -40.02 9.24 14.39
N ASN A 3 -39.87 8.50 15.49
CA ASN A 3 -38.62 7.88 15.87
C ASN A 3 -38.23 6.85 14.80
N LYS A 4 -37.31 7.21 13.90
CA LYS A 4 -36.90 6.38 12.78
C LYS A 4 -36.46 4.99 13.23
N ARG A 5 -35.76 4.87 14.38
CA ARG A 5 -35.40 3.58 15.00
C ARG A 5 -36.63 2.71 15.27
N LYS A 6 -37.75 3.31 15.72
CA LYS A 6 -39.00 2.57 15.98
C LYS A 6 -39.58 2.02 14.68
N VAL A 7 -39.53 2.82 13.60
CA VAL A 7 -40.03 2.39 12.28
C VAL A 7 -39.16 1.27 11.72
N PHE A 8 -37.85 1.37 11.78
CA PHE A 8 -36.96 0.28 11.31
C PHE A 8 -37.13 -1.00 12.11
N LYS A 9 -37.27 -0.91 13.44
CA LYS A 9 -37.57 -2.07 14.27
C LYS A 9 -38.87 -2.75 13.85
N GLN A 10 -39.92 -1.95 13.60
CA GLN A 10 -41.20 -2.48 13.13
C GLN A 10 -41.09 -3.15 11.75
N LEU A 11 -40.36 -2.55 10.81
CA LEU A 11 -40.11 -3.15 9.49
C LEU A 11 -39.35 -4.46 9.59
N THR A 12 -38.34 -4.53 10.47
CA THR A 12 -37.59 -5.76 10.72
C THR A 12 -38.46 -6.86 11.31
N GLU A 13 -39.37 -6.55 12.26
CA GLU A 13 -40.30 -7.52 12.82
C GLU A 13 -41.29 -8.02 11.76
N ILE A 14 -41.85 -7.11 10.93
CA ILE A 14 -42.69 -7.50 9.80
C ILE A 14 -41.98 -8.42 8.81
N ALA A 15 -40.68 -8.15 8.49
CA ALA A 15 -39.91 -9.00 7.61
C ALA A 15 -39.70 -10.41 8.21
N LYS A 16 -39.43 -10.50 9.52
CA LYS A 16 -39.32 -11.79 10.24
C LYS A 16 -40.64 -12.55 10.28
N GLU A 17 -41.75 -11.84 10.52
CA GLU A 17 -43.09 -12.42 10.49
C GLU A 17 -43.41 -12.96 9.10
N TYR A 18 -43.12 -12.21 8.04
CA TYR A 18 -43.25 -12.69 6.66
C TYR A 18 -42.42 -13.94 6.39
N ALA A 19 -41.19 -14.02 6.86
CA ALA A 19 -40.35 -15.21 6.74
C ALA A 19 -40.89 -16.43 7.47
N SER A 20 -41.65 -16.24 8.59
CA SER A 20 -42.22 -17.33 9.39
C SER A 20 -43.44 -17.99 8.76
N LEU A 21 -44.06 -17.36 7.74
CA LEU A 21 -45.20 -17.96 7.05
C LEU A 21 -44.75 -19.19 6.25
N SER A 22 -45.58 -20.24 6.30
CA SER A 22 -45.30 -21.53 5.62
C SER A 22 -46.10 -21.65 4.32
N GLY A 23 -45.55 -22.40 3.37
CA GLY A 23 -46.19 -22.69 2.08
C GLY A 23 -45.26 -23.42 1.12
N THR A 24 -45.78 -23.93 0.03
CA THR A 24 -45.05 -24.58 -1.03
C THR A 24 -45.37 -23.96 -2.40
N PHE A 25 -44.35 -23.89 -3.26
CA PHE A 25 -44.52 -23.45 -4.65
C PHE A 25 -44.64 -24.64 -5.60
N TYR A 26 -45.19 -24.38 -6.76
CA TYR A 26 -45.49 -25.39 -7.79
C TYR A 26 -44.24 -26.04 -8.40
N ASP A 27 -43.11 -25.42 -8.32
CA ASP A 27 -41.82 -25.88 -8.88
C ASP A 27 -40.95 -26.66 -7.89
N GLY A 28 -41.52 -27.10 -6.79
CA GLY A 28 -40.83 -27.87 -5.76
C GLY A 28 -39.99 -27.05 -4.77
N PHE A 29 -39.95 -25.73 -4.94
CA PHE A 29 -39.36 -24.85 -3.91
C PHE A 29 -40.39 -24.50 -2.85
N SER A 30 -39.97 -24.48 -1.57
CA SER A 30 -40.88 -24.08 -0.52
C SER A 30 -41.13 -22.57 -0.57
N GLU A 31 -42.40 -22.19 -0.45
CA GLU A 31 -42.78 -20.77 -0.36
C GLU A 31 -42.07 -20.08 0.84
N SER A 32 -41.80 -20.83 1.91
CA SER A 32 -41.05 -20.35 3.05
C SER A 32 -39.61 -20.00 2.70
N PHE A 33 -38.98 -20.72 1.73
CA PHE A 33 -37.65 -20.35 1.23
C PHE A 33 -37.65 -18.98 0.56
N TYR A 34 -38.58 -18.71 -0.33
CA TYR A 34 -38.68 -17.42 -0.99
C TYR A 34 -39.02 -16.29 -0.02
N ARG A 35 -39.92 -16.54 0.93
CA ARG A 35 -40.24 -15.54 1.97
C ARG A 35 -39.05 -15.25 2.86
N THR A 36 -38.30 -16.28 3.27
CA THR A 36 -37.09 -16.11 4.08
C THR A 36 -36.03 -15.32 3.33
N ASN A 37 -35.79 -15.61 2.07
CA ASN A 37 -34.81 -14.86 1.27
C ASN A 37 -35.26 -13.41 1.06
N THR A 38 -36.52 -13.17 0.73
CA THR A 38 -37.07 -11.82 0.59
C THR A 38 -36.99 -11.04 1.89
N ALA A 39 -37.31 -11.67 3.01
CA ALA A 39 -37.19 -11.04 4.33
C ALA A 39 -35.76 -10.72 4.70
N ASN A 40 -34.81 -11.60 4.43
CA ASN A 40 -33.38 -11.38 4.65
C ASN A 40 -32.87 -10.21 3.81
N ASP A 41 -33.29 -10.12 2.54
CA ASP A 41 -32.96 -8.99 1.65
C ASP A 41 -33.53 -7.66 2.19
N MET A 42 -34.76 -7.67 2.67
CA MET A 42 -35.38 -6.49 3.30
C MET A 42 -34.62 -6.07 4.56
N ILE A 43 -34.27 -7.01 5.44
CA ILE A 43 -33.50 -6.74 6.66
C ILE A 43 -32.14 -6.15 6.30
N LEU A 44 -31.43 -6.74 5.35
CA LEU A 44 -30.13 -6.22 4.88
C LEU A 44 -30.24 -4.78 4.37
N ARG A 45 -31.26 -4.47 3.56
CA ARG A 45 -31.50 -3.10 3.05
C ARG A 45 -31.82 -2.11 4.16
N ILE A 46 -32.61 -2.52 5.15
CA ILE A 46 -32.92 -1.70 6.34
C ILE A 46 -31.65 -1.37 7.09
N GLU A 47 -30.79 -2.37 7.36
CA GLU A 47 -29.50 -2.19 8.03
C GLU A 47 -28.55 -1.28 7.24
N GLN A 48 -28.49 -1.44 5.92
CA GLN A 48 -27.69 -0.57 5.06
C GLN A 48 -28.18 0.89 5.12
N PHE A 49 -29.49 1.08 5.17
CA PHE A 49 -30.09 2.41 5.27
C PHE A 49 -29.84 3.05 6.65
N GLU A 50 -29.93 2.28 7.74
CA GLU A 50 -29.59 2.73 9.09
C GLU A 50 -28.12 3.14 9.19
N ARG A 51 -27.20 2.32 8.63
CA ARG A 51 -25.77 2.66 8.55
C ARG A 51 -25.56 3.94 7.74
N GLY A 52 -26.27 4.11 6.63
CA GLY A 52 -26.23 5.33 5.82
C GLY A 52 -26.65 6.57 6.59
N ILE A 53 -27.72 6.47 7.40
CA ILE A 53 -28.16 7.58 8.26
C ILE A 53 -27.13 7.90 9.34
N ALA A 54 -26.57 6.87 9.98
CA ALA A 54 -25.53 7.05 11.01
C ALA A 54 -24.29 7.74 10.41
N ARG A 55 -23.89 7.32 9.22
CA ARG A 55 -22.78 7.92 8.48
C ARG A 55 -23.02 9.41 8.19
N VAL A 56 -24.21 9.78 7.65
CA VAL A 56 -24.53 11.20 7.38
C VAL A 56 -24.55 12.03 8.64
N LYS A 57 -25.04 11.49 9.77
CA LYS A 57 -24.98 12.19 11.06
C LYS A 57 -23.53 12.40 11.51
N HIS A 58 -22.70 11.39 11.37
CA HIS A 58 -21.30 11.47 11.72
C HIS A 58 -20.55 12.50 10.86
N GLU A 59 -20.76 12.48 9.54
CA GLU A 59 -20.18 13.46 8.61
C GLU A 59 -20.56 14.91 9.00
N LYS A 60 -21.84 15.16 9.33
CA LYS A 60 -22.29 16.48 9.78
C LYS A 60 -21.69 16.89 11.14
N ALA A 61 -21.51 15.95 12.06
CA ALA A 61 -20.87 16.24 13.34
C ALA A 61 -19.39 16.60 13.16
N ILE A 62 -18.68 15.89 12.27
CA ILE A 62 -17.31 16.20 11.88
C ILE A 62 -17.23 17.61 11.26
N GLU A 63 -18.09 17.91 10.30
CA GLU A 63 -18.13 19.23 9.64
C GLU A 63 -18.36 20.37 10.65
N LYS A 64 -19.33 20.19 11.57
CA LYS A 64 -19.59 21.14 12.63
C LYS A 64 -18.38 21.32 13.56
N TRP A 65 -17.72 20.22 13.93
CA TRP A 65 -16.56 20.26 14.81
C TRP A 65 -15.37 20.97 14.16
N TYR A 66 -15.11 20.73 12.88
CA TYR A 66 -14.06 21.45 12.14
C TYR A 66 -14.32 22.96 12.03
N GLY A 67 -15.57 23.41 12.19
CA GLY A 67 -15.93 24.82 12.30
C GLY A 67 -15.64 25.44 13.66
N THR A 68 -15.24 24.67 14.67
CA THR A 68 -14.78 25.18 15.97
C THR A 68 -13.30 25.50 15.96
N ASP A 69 -12.85 26.40 16.85
CA ASP A 69 -11.43 26.76 16.97
C ASP A 69 -10.55 25.54 17.28
N ASP A 70 -10.99 24.66 18.17
CA ASP A 70 -10.28 23.43 18.53
C ASP A 70 -10.22 22.45 17.37
N GLY A 71 -11.32 22.24 16.68
CA GLY A 71 -11.38 21.37 15.50
C GLY A 71 -10.51 21.88 14.35
N ALA A 72 -10.57 23.19 14.08
CA ALA A 72 -9.75 23.83 13.05
C ALA A 72 -8.25 23.72 13.37
N LYS A 73 -7.86 23.97 14.62
CA LYS A 73 -6.47 23.84 15.08
C LYS A 73 -5.98 22.40 14.99
N TRP A 74 -6.76 21.45 15.45
CA TRP A 74 -6.46 20.02 15.37
C TRP A 74 -6.28 19.57 13.92
N TYR A 75 -7.25 19.91 13.04
CA TYR A 75 -7.19 19.57 11.61
C TYR A 75 -5.93 20.12 10.94
N LYS A 76 -5.62 21.40 11.20
CA LYS A 76 -4.41 22.02 10.67
C LYS A 76 -3.16 21.27 11.15
N THR A 77 -3.04 20.99 12.45
CA THR A 77 -1.90 20.25 13.01
C THR A 77 -1.72 18.89 12.36
N LYS A 78 -2.81 18.12 12.17
CA LYS A 78 -2.74 16.81 11.51
C LYS A 78 -2.39 16.92 10.03
N LYS A 79 -2.92 17.92 9.32
CA LYS A 79 -2.57 18.18 7.93
C LYS A 79 -1.11 18.57 7.76
N ASP A 80 -0.60 19.45 8.59
CA ASP A 80 0.81 19.87 8.58
C ASP A 80 1.72 18.66 8.85
N ARG A 81 1.39 17.83 9.84
CA ARG A 81 2.14 16.61 10.12
C ARG A 81 2.09 15.62 8.94
N LEU A 82 0.92 15.41 8.34
CA LEU A 82 0.76 14.55 7.16
C LEU A 82 1.62 15.04 5.99
N TYR A 83 1.69 16.36 5.80
CA TYR A 83 2.54 16.95 4.78
C TYR A 83 4.02 16.66 5.02
N GLU A 84 4.51 16.88 6.27
CA GLU A 84 5.90 16.61 6.63
C GLU A 84 6.26 15.11 6.49
N VAL A 85 5.38 14.21 6.90
CA VAL A 85 5.59 12.77 6.73
C VAL A 85 5.68 12.40 5.24
N LYS A 86 4.77 12.90 4.41
CA LYS A 86 4.82 12.66 2.95
C LYS A 86 6.10 13.19 2.32
N LYS A 87 6.53 14.39 2.70
CA LYS A 87 7.76 15.01 2.23
C LYS A 87 8.98 14.18 2.63
N THR A 88 9.02 13.71 3.87
CA THR A 88 10.11 12.85 4.37
C THR A 88 10.16 11.53 3.61
N ILE A 89 9.00 10.90 3.32
CA ILE A 89 8.92 9.69 2.49
C ILE A 89 9.52 9.91 1.09
N VAL A 90 9.19 11.02 0.44
CA VAL A 90 9.72 11.33 -0.89
C VAL A 90 11.23 11.59 -0.83
N ASN A 91 11.67 12.39 0.13
CA ASN A 91 13.08 12.74 0.27
C ASN A 91 13.95 11.53 0.63
N SER A 92 13.42 10.57 1.41
CA SER A 92 14.18 9.40 1.83
C SER A 92 14.68 8.54 0.65
N LEU A 93 13.93 8.50 -0.46
CA LEU A 93 14.35 7.81 -1.67
C LEU A 93 15.54 8.49 -2.35
N SER A 94 15.55 9.84 -2.37
CA SER A 94 16.69 10.60 -2.91
C SER A 94 17.95 10.40 -2.08
N VAL A 95 17.82 10.40 -0.75
CA VAL A 95 18.94 10.12 0.16
C VAL A 95 19.47 8.71 -0.08
N LEU A 96 18.60 7.71 -0.17
CA LEU A 96 19.01 6.34 -0.47
C LEU A 96 19.78 6.26 -1.79
N LYS A 97 19.29 6.95 -2.83
CA LYS A 97 19.97 7.01 -4.13
C LYS A 97 21.38 7.61 -4.01
N GLU A 98 21.52 8.70 -3.27
CA GLU A 98 22.81 9.36 -3.06
C GLU A 98 23.81 8.49 -2.31
N GLU A 99 23.35 7.68 -1.35
CA GLU A 99 24.21 6.77 -0.57
C GLU A 99 24.59 5.50 -1.33
N VAL A 100 23.64 4.89 -2.06
CA VAL A 100 23.83 3.57 -2.68
C VAL A 100 24.48 3.65 -4.05
N SER A 101 24.13 4.69 -4.85
CA SER A 101 24.63 4.80 -6.23
C SER A 101 26.16 4.83 -6.33
N PRO A 102 26.88 5.65 -5.53
CA PRO A 102 28.34 5.67 -5.60
C PRO A 102 28.97 4.31 -5.25
N LEU A 103 28.40 3.59 -4.29
CA LEU A 103 28.92 2.28 -3.88
C LEU A 103 28.86 1.26 -5.02
N ILE A 104 27.74 1.22 -5.73
CA ILE A 104 27.53 0.32 -6.85
C ILE A 104 28.36 0.73 -8.05
N LEU A 105 28.34 2.02 -8.42
CA LEU A 105 29.03 2.52 -9.60
C LEU A 105 30.56 2.44 -9.45
N ASN A 106 31.11 2.70 -8.27
CA ASN A 106 32.54 2.52 -7.99
C ASN A 106 32.96 1.05 -8.15
N GLU A 107 32.11 0.10 -7.76
CA GLU A 107 32.39 -1.31 -7.96
C GLU A 107 32.31 -1.70 -9.43
N LEU A 108 31.32 -1.25 -10.18
CA LEU A 108 31.12 -1.60 -11.58
C LEU A 108 32.14 -0.94 -12.51
N GLY A 109 32.49 0.31 -12.24
CA GLY A 109 33.40 1.12 -13.05
C GLY A 109 32.68 1.93 -14.13
N GLU A 110 33.43 2.36 -15.13
CA GLU A 110 32.93 3.21 -16.23
C GLU A 110 31.91 2.47 -17.13
N GLY A 111 31.03 3.25 -17.74
CA GLY A 111 30.01 2.77 -18.67
C GLY A 111 28.82 2.09 -17.97
N TRP A 112 28.61 2.41 -16.69
CA TRP A 112 27.42 1.99 -15.92
C TRP A 112 26.71 3.19 -15.32
N GLY A 113 25.39 3.09 -15.20
CA GLY A 113 24.55 4.12 -14.59
C GLY A 113 23.34 3.55 -13.87
N ILE A 114 22.85 4.30 -12.89
CA ILE A 114 21.58 4.01 -12.25
C ILE A 114 20.52 4.85 -12.95
N THR A 115 19.71 4.22 -13.79
CA THR A 115 18.77 4.85 -14.71
C THR A 115 17.38 5.00 -14.13
N ASN A 116 17.00 4.14 -13.18
CA ASN A 116 15.77 4.26 -12.43
C ASN A 116 16.00 3.86 -10.97
N MET A 117 15.23 4.47 -10.07
CA MET A 117 15.20 4.09 -8.67
C MET A 117 13.80 4.29 -8.12
N GLU A 118 13.24 3.22 -7.62
CA GLU A 118 11.93 3.14 -7.03
C GLU A 118 12.00 2.70 -5.57
N GLU A 119 10.86 2.60 -4.93
CA GLU A 119 10.75 2.28 -3.51
C GLU A 119 11.40 0.94 -3.11
N LYS A 120 11.37 -0.04 -4.01
CA LYS A 120 11.83 -1.42 -3.75
C LYS A 120 12.79 -1.96 -4.80
N GLN A 121 13.22 -1.12 -5.72
CA GLN A 121 14.11 -1.53 -6.80
C GLN A 121 14.93 -0.38 -7.34
N MET A 122 16.08 -0.70 -7.91
CA MET A 122 16.84 0.19 -8.78
C MET A 122 17.26 -0.53 -10.05
N THR A 123 17.29 0.21 -11.14
CA THR A 123 17.75 -0.29 -12.44
C THR A 123 19.16 0.20 -12.70
N ILE A 124 20.06 -0.73 -12.97
CA ILE A 124 21.47 -0.50 -13.25
C ILE A 124 21.71 -0.87 -14.70
N SER A 125 22.06 0.10 -15.53
CA SER A 125 22.14 -0.05 -16.97
C SER A 125 23.57 0.16 -17.48
N ILE A 126 23.89 -0.51 -18.58
CA ILE A 126 25.04 -0.12 -19.41
C ILE A 126 24.70 1.20 -20.08
N LEU A 127 25.63 2.14 -20.07
CA LEU A 127 25.49 3.44 -20.71
C LEU A 127 26.15 3.44 -22.10
N GLU A 128 25.56 4.19 -23.02
CA GLU A 128 26.15 4.60 -24.29
C GLU A 128 27.18 5.71 -24.07
N GLU A 129 27.95 6.06 -25.08
CA GLU A 129 28.98 7.13 -25.02
C GLU A 129 28.38 8.51 -24.66
N ASP A 130 27.13 8.74 -25.02
CA ASP A 130 26.41 9.97 -24.70
C ASP A 130 25.81 9.99 -23.28
N GLY A 131 26.01 8.94 -22.49
CA GLY A 131 25.48 8.77 -21.14
C GLY A 131 24.03 8.29 -21.08
N SER A 132 23.37 8.04 -22.22
CA SER A 132 22.04 7.42 -22.24
C SER A 132 22.10 5.93 -21.89
N SER A 133 21.01 5.38 -21.40
CA SER A 133 20.95 3.94 -21.12
C SER A 133 20.82 3.14 -22.39
N LYS A 134 21.65 2.10 -22.54
CA LYS A 134 21.55 1.16 -23.63
C LYS A 134 20.29 0.32 -23.52
N PHE A 135 19.42 0.42 -24.53
CA PHE A 135 18.10 -0.23 -24.50
C PHE A 135 18.21 -1.75 -24.28
N GLY A 136 17.46 -2.25 -23.30
CA GLY A 136 17.39 -3.67 -22.99
C GLY A 136 18.65 -4.26 -22.32
N HIS A 137 19.64 -3.42 -21.93
CA HIS A 137 20.87 -3.85 -21.30
C HIS A 137 21.00 -3.33 -19.87
N TYR A 138 20.22 -3.93 -18.98
CA TYR A 138 20.20 -3.58 -17.57
C TYR A 138 19.97 -4.81 -16.68
N PHE A 139 20.26 -4.67 -15.42
CA PHE A 139 19.78 -5.55 -14.36
C PHE A 139 19.14 -4.73 -13.25
N GLU A 140 18.26 -5.39 -12.50
CA GLU A 140 17.54 -4.77 -11.40
C GLU A 140 18.07 -5.32 -10.08
N LEU A 141 18.38 -4.40 -9.17
CA LEU A 141 18.56 -4.70 -7.77
C LEU A 141 17.24 -4.45 -7.08
N THR A 142 16.60 -5.51 -6.61
CA THR A 142 15.36 -5.45 -5.86
C THR A 142 15.60 -5.79 -4.41
N TRP A 143 14.84 -5.14 -3.53
CA TRP A 143 14.86 -5.44 -2.11
C TRP A 143 13.42 -5.64 -1.61
N TYR A 144 13.23 -6.75 -0.90
CA TYR A 144 11.93 -7.10 -0.36
C TYR A 144 12.10 -7.80 0.98
N ASN A 145 11.09 -7.68 1.80
CA ASN A 145 10.97 -8.46 3.03
C ASN A 145 10.18 -9.73 2.69
N ASN A 146 10.77 -10.90 2.90
CA ASN A 146 10.12 -12.18 2.62
C ASN A 146 8.98 -12.52 3.59
N GLU A 147 8.75 -11.71 4.60
CA GLU A 147 7.67 -11.93 5.54
C GLU A 147 6.42 -11.13 5.18
N TRP A 148 5.55 -11.78 4.46
CA TRP A 148 4.15 -11.38 4.30
C TRP A 148 3.33 -11.59 5.58
N TYR A 149 3.92 -12.12 6.66
CA TYR A 149 3.24 -12.49 7.88
C TYR A 149 3.99 -12.01 9.13
N ASP A 150 3.37 -11.11 9.86
CA ASP A 150 3.41 -10.85 11.32
C ASP A 150 4.74 -10.87 12.10
N ASN A 151 5.90 -10.64 11.50
CA ASN A 151 7.10 -10.52 12.29
C ASN A 151 7.57 -9.06 12.43
N PRO A 152 7.58 -8.48 13.66
CA PRO A 152 7.99 -7.11 13.88
C PRO A 152 9.51 -6.87 13.72
N ASP A 153 10.32 -7.90 13.51
CA ASP A 153 11.77 -7.77 13.34
C ASP A 153 12.15 -7.72 11.85
N PHE A 154 11.83 -6.59 11.22
CA PHE A 154 12.10 -6.32 9.81
C PHE A 154 13.61 -6.37 9.44
N SER A 155 14.52 -6.25 10.41
CA SER A 155 15.95 -6.15 10.15
C SER A 155 16.60 -7.48 9.74
N LYS A 156 15.96 -8.62 10.04
CA LYS A 156 16.60 -9.94 9.91
C LYS A 156 16.32 -10.68 8.60
N LYS A 157 15.38 -10.20 7.76
CA LYS A 157 14.96 -10.95 6.56
C LYS A 157 14.90 -10.11 5.29
N PHE A 158 15.80 -9.16 5.20
CA PHE A 158 15.96 -8.35 4.00
C PHE A 158 16.81 -9.12 2.97
N HIS A 159 16.25 -9.35 1.79
CA HIS A 159 16.91 -10.00 0.70
C HIS A 159 17.15 -9.04 -0.45
N LEU A 160 18.42 -8.93 -0.87
CA LEU A 160 18.78 -8.34 -2.16
C LEU A 160 18.68 -9.40 -3.23
N SER A 161 17.90 -9.15 -4.25
CA SER A 161 17.79 -9.99 -5.43
C SER A 161 18.21 -9.20 -6.65
N PHE A 162 19.04 -9.84 -7.49
CA PHE A 162 19.42 -9.29 -8.78
C PHE A 162 18.63 -10.00 -9.87
N ASN A 163 17.84 -9.26 -10.61
CA ASN A 163 17.01 -9.77 -11.68
C ASN A 163 17.48 -9.23 -13.02
N TYR A 164 17.57 -10.09 -14.02
CA TYR A 164 17.78 -9.67 -15.38
C TYR A 164 16.54 -9.01 -15.98
N GLY A 165 16.71 -7.78 -16.46
CA GLY A 165 15.74 -7.18 -17.35
C GLY A 165 16.20 -7.39 -18.80
N MET A 166 15.83 -8.51 -19.40
CA MET A 166 16.12 -8.74 -20.82
C MET A 166 14.90 -9.16 -21.60
N MET A 167 14.57 -8.40 -22.63
CA MET A 167 13.71 -8.85 -23.70
C MET A 167 14.56 -9.58 -24.75
N GLY A 168 14.42 -10.92 -24.85
CA GLY A 168 14.99 -11.72 -25.93
C GLY A 168 15.76 -12.96 -25.51
N SER A 169 15.93 -13.92 -26.44
CA SER A 169 16.55 -15.22 -26.27
C SER A 169 18.03 -15.14 -25.83
N PHE A 170 18.42 -16.12 -25.02
CA PHE A 170 19.72 -16.22 -24.36
C PHE A 170 20.83 -16.79 -25.27
N ASP A 171 21.29 -16.06 -26.26
CA ASP A 171 22.59 -16.37 -26.85
C ASP A 171 23.65 -15.44 -26.26
N ILE A 172 24.30 -15.91 -25.19
CA ILE A 172 25.38 -15.18 -24.48
C ILE A 172 26.57 -14.98 -25.40
N ASP A 173 26.82 -15.91 -26.32
CA ASP A 173 28.06 -15.99 -27.11
C ASP A 173 28.23 -14.91 -28.17
N GLU A 174 27.15 -14.19 -28.54
CA GLU A 174 27.21 -13.21 -29.63
C GLU A 174 27.08 -11.76 -29.23
N ASN A 175 26.73 -11.46 -27.97
CA ASN A 175 26.49 -10.07 -27.52
C ASN A 175 27.40 -9.65 -26.35
N PRO A 176 28.46 -8.84 -26.63
CA PRO A 176 29.41 -8.39 -25.61
C PRO A 176 28.79 -7.63 -24.45
N ASP A 177 27.66 -6.95 -24.67
CA ASP A 177 26.96 -6.22 -23.59
C ASP A 177 26.28 -7.19 -22.61
N ARG A 178 25.83 -8.34 -23.09
CA ARG A 178 25.28 -9.39 -22.21
C ARG A 178 26.36 -9.98 -21.32
N VAL A 179 27.54 -10.24 -21.89
CA VAL A 179 28.70 -10.66 -21.12
C VAL A 179 29.06 -9.61 -20.07
N LYS A 180 29.06 -8.33 -20.47
CA LYS A 180 29.31 -7.20 -19.53
C LYS A 180 28.28 -7.16 -18.40
N LEU A 181 27.00 -7.37 -18.68
CA LEU A 181 25.95 -7.45 -17.66
C LEU A 181 26.19 -8.58 -16.66
N VAL A 182 26.44 -9.80 -17.15
CA VAL A 182 26.69 -10.97 -16.28
C VAL A 182 27.92 -10.75 -15.41
N LEU A 183 29.02 -10.26 -16.00
CA LEU A 183 30.24 -9.97 -15.26
C LEU A 183 30.03 -8.86 -14.22
N GLY A 184 29.28 -7.81 -14.56
CA GLY A 184 28.91 -6.74 -13.61
C GLY A 184 28.12 -7.26 -12.43
N MET A 185 27.08 -8.08 -12.68
CA MET A 185 26.32 -8.74 -11.60
C MET A 185 27.21 -9.66 -10.76
N ALA A 186 28.02 -10.49 -11.39
CA ALA A 186 28.93 -11.40 -10.70
C ALA A 186 29.94 -10.63 -9.82
N LYS A 187 30.43 -9.49 -10.30
CA LYS A 187 31.33 -8.61 -9.55
C LYS A 187 30.65 -8.04 -8.30
N LEU A 188 29.44 -7.52 -8.41
CA LEU A 188 28.67 -7.02 -7.26
C LEU A 188 28.40 -8.14 -6.26
N LEU A 189 27.88 -9.29 -6.72
CA LEU A 189 27.57 -10.44 -5.85
C LEU A 189 28.82 -11.05 -5.19
N GLY A 190 29.96 -11.01 -5.86
CA GLY A 190 31.24 -11.49 -5.33
C GLY A 190 31.82 -10.61 -4.23
N ASN A 191 31.46 -9.32 -4.20
CA ASN A 191 31.93 -8.37 -3.19
C ASN A 191 31.05 -8.43 -1.92
N LYS A 192 31.37 -9.36 -1.02
CA LYS A 192 30.61 -9.58 0.22
C LYS A 192 30.57 -8.36 1.13
N GLU A 193 31.64 -7.55 1.15
CA GLU A 193 31.68 -6.33 1.95
C GLU A 193 30.69 -5.29 1.41
N LEU A 194 30.68 -5.09 0.08
CA LEU A 194 29.72 -4.22 -0.58
C LEU A 194 28.27 -4.67 -0.32
N ILE A 195 28.00 -5.96 -0.52
CA ILE A 195 26.66 -6.53 -0.24
C ILE A 195 26.27 -6.31 1.22
N GLY A 196 27.18 -6.45 2.16
CA GLY A 196 26.92 -6.15 3.57
C GLY A 196 26.57 -4.68 3.83
N LYS A 197 27.29 -3.74 3.18
CA LYS A 197 26.99 -2.30 3.25
C LYS A 197 25.62 -1.97 2.63
N LEU A 198 25.35 -2.51 1.43
CA LEU A 198 24.07 -2.31 0.75
C LEU A 198 22.90 -2.84 1.60
N ASN A 199 23.02 -4.06 2.13
CA ASN A 199 22.01 -4.64 3.02
C ASN A 199 21.71 -3.76 4.23
N LYS A 200 22.73 -3.17 4.85
CA LYS A 200 22.56 -2.28 5.98
C LYS A 200 21.82 -1.00 5.58
N ILE A 201 22.32 -0.28 4.59
CA ILE A 201 21.75 1.00 4.14
C ILE A 201 20.31 0.83 3.68
N ILE A 202 20.06 -0.15 2.82
CA ILE A 202 18.72 -0.41 2.26
C ILE A 202 17.78 -0.98 3.35
N GLY A 203 18.31 -1.78 4.27
CA GLY A 203 17.56 -2.28 5.43
C GLY A 203 17.09 -1.13 6.34
N ASP A 204 17.99 -0.24 6.72
CA ASP A 204 17.68 0.93 7.55
C ASP A 204 16.64 1.85 6.85
N TYR A 205 16.82 2.10 5.57
CA TYR A 205 15.85 2.82 4.74
C TYR A 205 14.46 2.15 4.76
N SER A 206 14.41 0.84 4.56
CA SER A 206 13.15 0.09 4.48
C SER A 206 12.39 0.13 5.81
N VAL A 207 13.08 0.00 6.94
CA VAL A 207 12.49 0.14 8.28
C VAL A 207 11.94 1.54 8.50
N GLN A 208 12.75 2.56 8.22
CA GLN A 208 12.33 3.95 8.38
C GLN A 208 11.11 4.28 7.52
N ARG A 209 11.12 3.83 6.28
CA ARG A 209 10.00 4.04 5.35
C ARG A 209 8.72 3.36 5.79
N GLU A 210 8.81 2.15 6.33
CA GLU A 210 7.65 1.44 6.88
C GLU A 210 7.05 2.20 8.06
N LEU A 211 7.87 2.69 8.98
CA LEU A 211 7.40 3.52 10.11
C LEU A 211 6.70 4.79 9.64
N LEU A 212 7.27 5.49 8.68
CA LEU A 212 6.66 6.69 8.09
C LEU A 212 5.36 6.37 7.35
N THR A 213 5.28 5.21 6.70
CA THR A 213 4.07 4.77 6.00
C THR A 213 2.95 4.45 6.99
N ARG A 214 3.26 3.80 8.10
CA ARG A 214 2.29 3.56 9.20
C ARG A 214 1.82 4.87 9.80
N GLU A 215 2.74 5.78 10.16
CA GLU A 215 2.37 7.10 10.68
C GLU A 215 1.47 7.87 9.71
N LYS A 216 1.79 7.85 8.41
CA LYS A 216 0.93 8.44 7.37
C LYS A 216 -0.48 7.86 7.39
N PHE A 217 -0.59 6.53 7.53
CA PHE A 217 -1.88 5.83 7.57
C PHE A 217 -2.67 6.21 8.82
N GLU A 218 -2.03 6.21 9.99
CA GLU A 218 -2.64 6.60 11.26
C GLU A 218 -3.19 8.03 11.20
N ILE A 219 -2.41 8.99 10.71
CA ILE A 219 -2.87 10.38 10.54
C ILE A 219 -4.05 10.47 9.56
N GLN A 220 -4.03 9.69 8.48
CA GLN A 220 -5.13 9.67 7.52
C GLN A 220 -6.42 9.08 8.13
N GLU A 221 -6.31 8.04 8.95
CA GLU A 221 -7.46 7.48 9.68
C GLU A 221 -7.98 8.44 10.74
N GLU A 222 -7.11 9.10 11.48
CA GLU A 222 -7.53 10.15 12.42
C GLU A 222 -8.26 11.30 11.72
N LEU A 223 -7.76 11.74 10.54
CA LEU A 223 -8.44 12.77 9.75
C LEU A 223 -9.81 12.33 9.21
N ARG A 224 -10.01 11.03 8.98
CA ARG A 224 -11.32 10.47 8.60
C ARG A 224 -12.26 10.34 9.79
N ASN A 225 -11.71 10.02 10.96
CA ASN A 225 -12.42 9.74 12.18
C ASN A 225 -11.93 10.66 13.31
N PRO A 226 -12.17 11.98 13.22
CA PRO A 226 -11.73 12.91 14.24
C PRO A 226 -12.42 12.63 15.59
N PRO A 227 -11.85 13.10 16.72
CA PRO A 227 -12.39 12.85 18.05
C PRO A 227 -13.64 13.69 18.34
N VAL A 228 -14.71 13.44 17.57
CA VAL A 228 -15.98 14.14 17.70
C VAL A 228 -16.92 13.34 18.60
N GLN A 229 -17.43 13.98 19.65
CA GLN A 229 -18.53 13.42 20.42
C GLN A 229 -19.84 13.58 19.63
N ILE A 230 -20.45 12.47 19.27
CA ILE A 230 -21.76 12.45 18.64
C ILE A 230 -22.78 12.45 19.78
N GLU A 231 -23.45 13.57 19.98
CA GLU A 231 -24.65 13.61 20.84
C GLU A 231 -25.69 12.65 20.27
N GLU A 232 -26.13 11.66 21.07
CA GLU A 232 -27.12 10.65 20.69
C GLU A 232 -28.52 11.22 20.41
#